data_871cef4186d9658b5a77e52615ce50c7
#
_entry.id   871cef4186d9658b5a77e52615ce50c7
#
_cell.length_a   1.000
_cell.length_b   1.000
_cell.length_c   1.000
_cell.angle_alpha   90.00
_cell.angle_beta   90.00
_cell.angle_gamma   90.00
#
_symmetry.space_group_name_H-M   'P 1'
#
loop_
_entity.id
_entity.type
_entity.pdbx_description
1 polymer ?
#
loop_
_entity_poly.entity_id
_entity_poly.type
_entity_poly.pdbx_seq_one_letter_code
_entity_poly.pdbx_strand_id
1 'polypeptide(L)'
;MSIRVSEPFPSVSARSSMTCTESGSMIIRPGMGAVCEERRRNSLPDGLRYVLVFDDDSLPDGWDSFMKVNVSSQQEVIFYYALLGDSCQLVVSPRYARQRGRKLEPLYGLNRAALRLQLETCDSDTLAGLLARIPLDLEGAISSSLAVYDDDLPAGHLDPKLVHKKDPRNVLLSLPWIEGRMAYFNLLDSTGEFRFDHDSDHLQGMLVLEAMRQAGIAVTHLTGRLPESGTMALRRYCTDFVSYIEKNAPVIIRAYSSYAHAEGVDEQESYAVCQVFQWGKLCAQARLNAVVFSDIEKYVDKRIRTERVLSRGRRQYLAKLDGIKSQGGEENG
;
A
#
# COMPACT_ATOMS: atom_id res chain seq x y z
N MET A 1 -12.19 28.87 -20.63
CA MET A 1 -11.99 28.99 -19.20
C MET A 1 -10.51 28.78 -18.94
N SER A 2 -9.73 29.87 -18.74
CA SER A 2 -8.26 29.82 -18.70
C SER A 2 -7.79 29.39 -17.32
N ILE A 3 -7.03 28.32 -17.29
CA ILE A 3 -6.35 27.83 -16.08
C ILE A 3 -5.17 28.77 -15.81
N ARG A 4 -5.22 29.51 -14.70
CA ARG A 4 -4.09 30.30 -14.20
C ARG A 4 -3.01 29.33 -13.72
N VAL A 5 -1.86 29.37 -14.37
CA VAL A 5 -0.62 28.77 -13.89
C VAL A 5 -0.19 29.57 -12.67
N SER A 6 -0.12 28.94 -11.50
CA SER A 6 0.36 29.51 -10.25
C SER A 6 1.86 29.74 -10.31
N GLU A 7 2.31 30.83 -9.69
CA GLU A 7 3.66 31.38 -9.67
C GLU A 7 4.76 30.41 -9.22
N PRO A 8 6.01 30.64 -9.65
CA PRO A 8 7.14 29.81 -9.29
C PRO A 8 7.50 29.99 -7.80
N PHE A 9 7.86 28.88 -7.16
CA PHE A 9 8.28 28.79 -5.77
C PHE A 9 9.40 29.79 -5.43
N PRO A 10 9.44 30.31 -4.20
CA PRO A 10 10.53 31.16 -3.76
C PRO A 10 11.85 30.38 -3.75
N SER A 11 12.85 30.92 -4.41
CA SER A 11 14.20 30.39 -4.46
C SER A 11 14.82 30.46 -3.05
N VAL A 12 14.95 29.31 -2.40
CA VAL A 12 15.80 29.17 -1.22
C VAL A 12 17.26 29.22 -1.68
N SER A 13 17.87 30.35 -1.49
CA SER A 13 19.31 30.58 -1.70
C SER A 13 20.11 29.85 -0.62
N ALA A 14 20.37 28.56 -0.83
CA ALA A 14 21.39 27.82 -0.09
C ALA A 14 22.45 27.35 -1.10
N ARG A 15 23.30 28.29 -1.55
CA ARG A 15 24.59 27.96 -2.17
C ARG A 15 25.55 27.49 -1.07
N SER A 16 25.46 26.25 -0.65
CA SER A 16 26.57 25.55 -0.04
C SER A 16 27.22 24.72 -1.15
N SER A 17 28.36 25.15 -1.63
CA SER A 17 29.21 24.36 -2.50
C SER A 17 29.69 23.15 -1.71
N MET A 18 28.98 22.02 -1.86
CA MET A 18 29.41 20.77 -1.23
C MET A 18 30.51 20.14 -2.05
N THR A 19 31.73 20.29 -1.57
CA THR A 19 32.88 19.48 -1.98
C THR A 19 32.87 18.22 -1.10
N CYS A 20 32.40 17.10 -1.63
CA CYS A 20 32.66 15.80 -1.01
C CYS A 20 34.14 15.43 -1.22
N THR A 21 34.79 14.97 -0.15
CA THR A 21 36.16 14.43 -0.25
C THR A 21 36.14 13.13 -1.07
N GLU A 22 37.30 12.72 -1.58
CA GLU A 22 37.39 11.59 -2.56
C GLU A 22 36.88 10.25 -2.05
N SER A 23 36.65 10.08 -0.75
CA SER A 23 36.29 8.80 -0.09
C SER A 23 34.90 8.77 0.55
N GLY A 24 34.16 9.88 0.67
CA GLY A 24 32.90 9.92 1.40
C GLY A 24 31.67 9.71 0.52
N SER A 25 30.77 8.82 0.92
CA SER A 25 29.44 8.65 0.31
C SER A 25 28.55 9.88 0.57
N MET A 26 27.67 10.20 -0.36
CA MET A 26 26.69 11.25 -0.18
C MET A 26 25.34 10.64 0.23
N ILE A 27 24.78 11.12 1.33
CA ILE A 27 23.46 10.75 1.81
C ILE A 27 22.51 11.92 1.52
N ILE A 28 21.38 11.62 0.90
CA ILE A 28 20.32 12.60 0.62
C ILE A 28 19.10 12.24 1.47
N ARG A 29 18.58 13.23 2.22
CA ARG A 29 17.39 13.09 3.05
C ARG A 29 16.36 14.15 2.68
N PRO A 30 15.07 13.80 2.62
CA PRO A 30 14.00 14.78 2.43
C PRO A 30 14.07 15.88 3.51
N GLY A 31 14.04 17.15 3.09
CA GLY A 31 14.02 18.30 4.00
C GLY A 31 15.33 18.64 4.73
N MET A 32 16.39 17.83 4.58
CA MET A 32 17.68 18.06 5.25
C MET A 32 18.87 18.34 4.29
N GLY A 33 18.64 18.20 2.98
CA GLY A 33 19.68 18.36 1.98
C GLY A 33 20.65 17.18 1.88
N ALA A 34 21.77 17.39 1.18
CA ALA A 34 22.81 16.37 1.02
C ALA A 34 23.86 16.50 2.13
N VAL A 35 24.25 15.38 2.72
CA VAL A 35 25.26 15.33 3.79
C VAL A 35 26.36 14.35 3.37
N CYS A 36 27.64 14.75 3.56
CA CYS A 36 28.76 13.86 3.32
C CYS A 36 29.00 12.96 4.56
N GLU A 37 29.23 11.69 4.34
CA GLU A 37 29.27 10.64 5.39
C GLU A 37 30.50 10.76 6.33
N GLU A 38 31.61 11.35 5.90
CA GLU A 38 32.84 11.40 6.70
C GLU A 38 32.69 11.95 8.13
N ARG A 39 31.59 12.68 8.38
CA ARG A 39 31.34 13.29 9.71
C ARG A 39 30.35 12.56 10.60
N ARG A 40 29.68 11.46 10.17
CA ARG A 40 28.54 10.90 10.92
C ARG A 40 28.36 9.39 10.90
N ARG A 41 29.41 8.56 10.89
CA ARG A 41 29.23 7.10 11.16
C ARG A 41 28.52 6.80 12.51
N ASN A 42 28.46 7.77 13.42
CA ASN A 42 27.88 7.62 14.76
C ASN A 42 26.42 8.13 14.87
N SER A 43 25.74 8.49 13.78
CA SER A 43 24.37 9.01 13.83
C SER A 43 23.54 8.64 12.62
N LEU A 44 23.54 7.36 12.23
CA LEU A 44 22.46 6.86 11.35
C LEU A 44 21.14 6.98 12.14
N PRO A 45 20.01 7.35 11.50
CA PRO A 45 18.72 7.43 12.21
C PRO A 45 18.40 6.08 12.80
N ASP A 46 17.93 6.07 14.04
CA ASP A 46 17.26 4.92 14.60
C ASP A 46 16.10 4.54 13.68
N GLY A 47 16.04 3.28 13.23
CA GLY A 47 14.99 2.78 12.35
C GLY A 47 15.28 2.85 10.85
N LEU A 48 16.49 3.25 10.41
CA LEU A 48 16.88 3.08 9.01
C LEU A 48 16.98 1.59 8.67
N ARG A 49 16.27 1.18 7.61
CA ARG A 49 16.21 -0.23 7.17
C ARG A 49 16.59 -0.39 5.70
N TYR A 50 16.23 0.60 4.87
CA TYR A 50 16.38 0.53 3.42
C TYR A 50 17.34 1.58 2.90
N VAL A 51 18.16 1.18 1.94
CA VAL A 51 19.01 2.09 1.17
C VAL A 51 18.56 2.09 -0.27
N LEU A 52 18.25 3.28 -0.79
CA LEU A 52 17.95 3.49 -2.19
C LEU A 52 19.26 3.69 -2.95
N VAL A 53 19.45 2.99 -4.06
CA VAL A 53 20.66 3.08 -4.88
C VAL A 53 20.25 3.15 -6.34
N PHE A 54 20.80 4.07 -7.11
CA PHE A 54 20.54 4.13 -8.55
C PHE A 54 21.05 2.88 -9.26
N ASP A 55 20.32 2.40 -10.27
CA ASP A 55 20.66 1.19 -11.04
C ASP A 55 22.05 1.26 -11.68
N ASP A 56 22.48 2.49 -12.05
CA ASP A 56 23.77 2.78 -12.66
C ASP A 56 24.84 3.24 -11.65
N ASP A 57 24.58 3.07 -10.34
CA ASP A 57 25.52 3.35 -9.26
C ASP A 57 25.82 2.07 -8.46
N SER A 58 26.91 2.08 -7.70
CA SER A 58 27.28 1.02 -6.77
C SER A 58 27.02 1.46 -5.33
N LEU A 59 26.53 0.54 -4.52
CA LEU A 59 26.42 0.77 -3.08
C LEU A 59 27.82 0.93 -2.51
N PRO A 60 28.12 2.04 -1.84
CA PRO A 60 29.40 2.22 -1.18
C PRO A 60 29.63 1.23 -0.05
N ASP A 61 30.88 0.97 0.31
CA ASP A 61 31.25 0.08 1.41
C ASP A 61 30.62 0.52 2.73
N GLY A 62 30.22 -0.46 3.55
CA GLY A 62 29.64 -0.21 4.87
C GLY A 62 28.12 -0.06 4.89
N TRP A 63 27.44 -0.23 3.76
CA TRP A 63 25.98 -0.20 3.65
C TRP A 63 25.35 -1.60 3.44
N ASP A 64 26.15 -2.66 3.44
CA ASP A 64 25.71 -4.03 3.13
C ASP A 64 24.73 -4.61 4.17
N SER A 65 24.66 -4.02 5.37
CA SER A 65 23.72 -4.43 6.43
C SER A 65 22.29 -3.93 6.20
N PHE A 66 22.07 -3.05 5.22
CA PHE A 66 20.75 -2.50 4.91
C PHE A 66 20.12 -3.20 3.73
N MET A 67 18.79 -3.24 3.71
CA MET A 67 18.06 -3.76 2.56
C MET A 67 18.16 -2.79 1.38
N LYS A 68 18.70 -3.27 0.27
CA LYS A 68 18.89 -2.49 -0.94
C LYS A 68 17.61 -2.43 -1.77
N VAL A 69 17.24 -1.20 -2.18
CA VAL A 69 16.18 -0.95 -3.16
C VAL A 69 16.80 -0.21 -4.34
N ASN A 70 16.80 -0.84 -5.50
CA ASN A 70 17.29 -0.22 -6.73
C ASN A 70 16.26 0.78 -7.27
N VAL A 71 16.75 1.94 -7.73
CA VAL A 71 15.93 3.01 -8.31
C VAL A 71 16.47 3.42 -9.67
N SER A 72 15.58 3.56 -10.64
CA SER A 72 15.92 3.94 -12.02
C SER A 72 15.83 5.46 -12.26
N SER A 73 15.12 6.19 -11.40
CA SER A 73 14.85 7.60 -11.56
C SER A 73 14.68 8.34 -10.24
N GLN A 74 14.80 9.67 -10.29
CA GLN A 74 14.48 10.53 -9.15
C GLN A 74 13.03 10.41 -8.72
N GLN A 75 12.12 10.19 -9.67
CA GLN A 75 10.70 9.99 -9.37
C GLN A 75 10.49 8.77 -8.48
N GLU A 76 11.18 7.68 -8.73
CA GLU A 76 11.14 6.50 -7.86
C GLU A 76 11.71 6.78 -6.47
N VAL A 77 12.80 7.55 -6.36
CA VAL A 77 13.32 7.99 -5.06
C VAL A 77 12.25 8.75 -4.27
N ILE A 78 11.54 9.66 -4.93
CA ILE A 78 10.46 10.45 -4.31
C ILE A 78 9.34 9.53 -3.82
N PHE A 79 8.94 8.52 -4.62
CA PHE A 79 7.94 7.55 -4.21
C PHE A 79 8.38 6.73 -3.00
N TYR A 80 9.61 6.23 -2.99
CA TYR A 80 10.10 5.46 -1.83
C TYR A 80 10.22 6.31 -0.57
N TYR A 81 10.63 7.56 -0.67
CA TYR A 81 10.59 8.49 0.47
C TYR A 81 9.17 8.71 0.99
N ALA A 82 8.21 8.81 0.09
CA ALA A 82 6.81 8.97 0.47
C ALA A 82 6.21 7.70 1.11
N LEU A 83 6.64 6.51 0.64
CA LEU A 83 6.17 5.21 1.14
C LEU A 83 6.81 4.83 2.48
N LEU A 84 8.14 4.94 2.56
CA LEU A 84 8.96 4.40 3.64
C LEU A 84 9.31 5.45 4.70
N GLY A 85 9.21 6.74 4.36
CA GLY A 85 9.54 7.83 5.30
C GLY A 85 10.98 7.76 5.79
N ASP A 86 11.15 7.83 7.10
CA ASP A 86 12.46 7.85 7.76
C ASP A 86 13.17 6.48 7.74
N SER A 87 12.46 5.40 7.35
CA SER A 87 13.04 4.06 7.23
C SER A 87 13.95 3.91 6.00
N CYS A 88 13.99 4.88 5.07
CA CYS A 88 14.84 4.79 3.90
C CYS A 88 15.69 6.03 3.66
N GLN A 89 16.83 5.83 2.97
CA GLN A 89 17.72 6.91 2.53
C GLN A 89 18.29 6.60 1.16
N LEU A 90 18.48 7.66 0.34
CA LEU A 90 19.23 7.57 -0.89
C LEU A 90 20.72 7.69 -0.59
N VAL A 91 21.47 6.69 -0.99
CA VAL A 91 22.93 6.64 -0.88
C VAL A 91 23.51 6.69 -2.26
N VAL A 92 24.45 7.60 -2.48
CA VAL A 92 25.11 7.82 -3.78
C VAL A 92 26.60 7.70 -3.62
N SER A 93 27.26 6.99 -4.55
CA SER A 93 28.71 6.91 -4.56
C SER A 93 29.35 8.30 -4.86
N PRO A 94 30.58 8.54 -4.41
CA PRO A 94 31.30 9.77 -4.74
C PRO A 94 31.45 9.99 -6.25
N ARG A 95 31.58 8.91 -7.01
CA ARG A 95 31.66 8.94 -8.48
C ARG A 95 30.33 9.44 -9.08
N TYR A 96 29.21 8.90 -8.66
CA TYR A 96 27.87 9.27 -9.14
C TYR A 96 27.56 10.72 -8.78
N ALA A 97 27.86 11.13 -7.55
CA ALA A 97 27.65 12.49 -7.08
C ALA A 97 28.43 13.53 -7.93
N ARG A 98 29.69 13.25 -8.27
CA ARG A 98 30.48 14.12 -9.16
C ARG A 98 29.90 14.18 -10.57
N GLN A 99 29.45 13.09 -11.13
CA GLN A 99 28.95 13.02 -12.51
C GLN A 99 27.54 13.60 -12.68
N ARG A 100 26.68 13.39 -11.68
CA ARG A 100 25.26 13.68 -11.79
C ARG A 100 24.67 14.55 -10.66
N GLY A 101 25.52 15.19 -9.84
CA GLY A 101 25.09 15.95 -8.67
C GLY A 101 24.00 16.99 -8.96
N ARG A 102 24.09 17.72 -10.09
CA ARG A 102 23.05 18.69 -10.50
C ARG A 102 21.68 18.04 -10.72
N LYS A 103 21.63 16.78 -11.15
CA LYS A 103 20.37 16.05 -11.32
C LYS A 103 19.74 15.68 -9.98
N LEU A 104 20.51 15.67 -8.88
CA LEU A 104 20.02 15.33 -7.56
C LEU A 104 19.44 16.55 -6.81
N GLU A 105 19.70 17.77 -7.27
CA GLU A 105 19.23 19.01 -6.64
C GLU A 105 17.71 19.03 -6.35
N PRO A 106 16.83 18.52 -7.24
CA PRO A 106 15.38 18.46 -6.95
C PRO A 106 15.01 17.65 -5.73
N LEU A 107 15.87 16.71 -5.31
CA LEU A 107 15.62 15.86 -4.14
C LEU A 107 15.92 16.57 -2.81
N TYR A 108 16.72 17.67 -2.82
CA TYR A 108 17.16 18.36 -1.61
C TYR A 108 16.07 19.20 -0.94
N GLY A 109 15.11 19.67 -1.72
CA GLY A 109 14.02 20.54 -1.23
C GLY A 109 12.70 19.82 -0.95
N LEU A 110 12.68 18.50 -0.98
CA LEU A 110 11.45 17.74 -0.80
C LEU A 110 10.92 17.89 0.63
N ASN A 111 9.66 18.26 0.75
CA ASN A 111 8.95 18.29 2.01
C ASN A 111 7.84 17.23 2.06
N ARG A 112 7.28 16.96 3.26
CA ARG A 112 6.25 15.93 3.44
C ARG A 112 5.00 16.14 2.58
N ALA A 113 4.61 17.39 2.32
CA ALA A 113 3.45 17.68 1.48
C ALA A 113 3.70 17.32 0.01
N ALA A 114 4.88 17.67 -0.52
CA ALA A 114 5.28 17.30 -1.88
C ALA A 114 5.38 15.78 -2.05
N LEU A 115 5.94 15.06 -1.07
CA LEU A 115 6.01 13.60 -1.08
C LEU A 115 4.62 12.96 -1.08
N ARG A 116 3.71 13.48 -0.24
CA ARG A 116 2.33 12.98 -0.18
C ARG A 116 1.60 13.14 -1.52
N LEU A 117 1.72 14.30 -2.15
CA LEU A 117 1.09 14.57 -3.44
C LEU A 117 1.54 13.57 -4.52
N GLN A 118 2.81 13.17 -4.51
CA GLN A 118 3.33 12.18 -5.47
C GLN A 118 2.67 10.82 -5.31
N LEU A 119 2.41 10.36 -4.09
CA LEU A 119 1.68 9.11 -3.85
C LEU A 119 0.22 9.20 -4.26
N GLU A 120 -0.44 10.33 -4.00
CA GLU A 120 -1.84 10.53 -4.34
C GLU A 120 -2.09 10.56 -5.85
N THR A 121 -1.08 10.97 -6.64
CA THR A 121 -1.15 11.02 -8.11
C THR A 121 -0.66 9.74 -8.80
N CYS A 122 -0.07 8.80 -8.06
CA CYS A 122 0.41 7.54 -8.58
C CYS A 122 -0.76 6.59 -8.85
N ASP A 123 -0.75 5.91 -9.99
CA ASP A 123 -1.72 4.86 -10.28
C ASP A 123 -1.37 3.53 -9.58
N SER A 124 -2.38 2.65 -9.47
CA SER A 124 -2.24 1.39 -8.74
C SER A 124 -1.24 0.40 -9.36
N ASP A 125 -1.07 0.42 -10.67
CA ASP A 125 -0.18 -0.51 -11.37
C ASP A 125 1.28 -0.07 -11.19
N THR A 126 1.57 1.21 -11.36
CA THR A 126 2.88 1.80 -11.07
C THR A 126 3.28 1.55 -9.62
N LEU A 127 2.38 1.81 -8.67
CA LEU A 127 2.68 1.59 -7.26
C LEU A 127 2.90 0.10 -6.93
N ALA A 128 2.12 -0.81 -7.50
CA ALA A 128 2.31 -2.24 -7.30
C ALA A 128 3.70 -2.69 -7.77
N GLY A 129 4.17 -2.18 -8.90
CA GLY A 129 5.53 -2.41 -9.39
C GLY A 129 6.62 -1.85 -8.47
N LEU A 130 6.42 -0.65 -7.91
CA LEU A 130 7.35 -0.06 -6.94
C LEU A 130 7.39 -0.88 -5.64
N LEU A 131 6.23 -1.26 -5.11
CA LEU A 131 6.14 -2.08 -3.91
C LEU A 131 6.80 -3.45 -4.11
N ALA A 132 6.66 -4.07 -5.28
CA ALA A 132 7.26 -5.39 -5.55
C ALA A 132 8.80 -5.39 -5.47
N ARG A 133 9.45 -4.23 -5.64
CA ARG A 133 10.91 -4.07 -5.52
C ARG A 133 11.39 -3.84 -4.09
N ILE A 134 10.49 -3.55 -3.14
CA ILE A 134 10.87 -3.42 -1.73
C ILE A 134 11.00 -4.83 -1.14
N PRO A 135 12.20 -5.25 -0.68
CA PRO A 135 12.35 -6.51 0.02
C PRO A 135 11.44 -6.58 1.26
N LEU A 136 11.02 -7.77 1.65
CA LEU A 136 10.38 -7.96 2.92
C LEU A 136 11.45 -7.98 4.01
N ASP A 137 11.33 -7.09 5.01
CA ASP A 137 12.17 -7.13 6.21
C ASP A 137 11.73 -8.28 7.12
N LEU A 138 12.37 -9.44 6.95
CA LEU A 138 12.08 -10.62 7.77
C LEU A 138 12.50 -10.42 9.22
N GLU A 139 13.60 -9.72 9.51
CA GLU A 139 14.04 -9.47 10.88
C GLU A 139 13.07 -8.54 11.61
N GLY A 140 12.64 -7.47 10.95
CA GLY A 140 11.61 -6.59 11.48
C GLY A 140 10.26 -7.28 11.62
N ALA A 141 9.88 -8.14 10.69
CA ALA A 141 8.67 -8.95 10.78
C ALA A 141 8.72 -9.89 12.01
N ILE A 142 9.80 -10.63 12.19
CA ILE A 142 9.97 -11.55 13.31
C ILE A 142 10.00 -10.79 14.64
N SER A 143 10.75 -9.69 14.74
CA SER A 143 10.84 -8.90 15.99
C SER A 143 9.52 -8.22 16.35
N SER A 144 8.63 -7.97 15.39
CA SER A 144 7.27 -7.46 15.63
C SER A 144 6.21 -8.56 15.81
N SER A 145 6.62 -9.81 16.01
CA SER A 145 5.75 -10.99 16.12
C SER A 145 4.95 -11.32 14.86
N LEU A 146 5.33 -10.75 13.72
CA LEU A 146 4.85 -11.22 12.43
C LEU A 146 5.64 -12.49 12.03
N ALA A 147 5.00 -13.37 11.27
CA ALA A 147 5.59 -14.61 10.79
C ALA A 147 6.08 -15.58 11.92
N VAL A 148 5.75 -15.33 13.17
CA VAL A 148 6.00 -16.27 14.25
C VAL A 148 4.82 -17.25 14.31
N TYR A 149 5.12 -18.50 14.04
CA TYR A 149 4.20 -19.62 14.24
C TYR A 149 4.59 -20.27 15.56
N ASP A 150 3.92 -19.85 16.62
CA ASP A 150 4.01 -20.49 17.92
C ASP A 150 2.58 -20.78 18.37
N ASP A 151 2.25 -22.05 18.56
CA ASP A 151 0.93 -22.49 19.02
C ASP A 151 0.62 -21.91 20.42
N ASP A 152 1.64 -21.52 21.18
CA ASP A 152 1.53 -20.94 22.53
C ASP A 152 1.33 -19.42 22.54
N LEU A 153 1.54 -18.73 21.42
CA LEU A 153 1.32 -17.31 21.29
C LEU A 153 0.21 -17.03 20.25
N PRO A 154 -1.05 -16.93 20.69
CA PRO A 154 -2.10 -16.50 19.77
C PRO A 154 -1.76 -15.11 19.25
N ALA A 155 -1.43 -15.03 17.97
CA ALA A 155 -1.32 -13.74 17.29
C ALA A 155 -2.63 -12.99 17.54
N GLY A 156 -2.57 -11.85 18.23
CA GLY A 156 -3.76 -11.06 18.50
C GLY A 156 -4.45 -10.73 17.18
N HIS A 157 -5.76 -10.95 17.10
CA HIS A 157 -6.55 -10.58 15.94
C HIS A 157 -6.69 -9.06 15.86
N LEU A 158 -6.71 -8.55 14.64
CA LEU A 158 -7.08 -7.17 14.37
C LEU A 158 -8.52 -6.90 14.82
N ASP A 159 -8.81 -5.67 15.27
CA ASP A 159 -10.19 -5.28 15.61
C ASP A 159 -11.13 -5.53 14.40
N PRO A 160 -12.22 -6.29 14.58
CA PRO A 160 -13.17 -6.59 13.51
C PRO A 160 -13.75 -5.35 12.81
N LYS A 161 -13.86 -4.22 13.50
CA LYS A 161 -14.34 -2.96 12.93
C LYS A 161 -13.42 -2.46 11.82
N LEU A 162 -12.11 -2.63 11.97
CA LEU A 162 -11.10 -2.19 11.00
C LEU A 162 -11.10 -3.01 9.70
N VAL A 163 -11.82 -4.13 9.67
CA VAL A 163 -11.99 -4.99 8.49
C VAL A 163 -13.46 -5.19 8.10
N HIS A 164 -14.35 -4.40 8.71
CA HIS A 164 -15.80 -4.43 8.49
C HIS A 164 -16.42 -5.81 8.75
N LYS A 165 -15.95 -6.51 9.79
CA LYS A 165 -16.50 -7.78 10.24
C LYS A 165 -17.31 -7.59 11.53
N LYS A 166 -18.38 -8.38 11.69
CA LYS A 166 -19.19 -8.42 12.91
C LYS A 166 -18.70 -9.52 13.85
N ASP A 167 -18.31 -10.67 13.29
CA ASP A 167 -17.79 -11.79 14.04
C ASP A 167 -16.26 -11.77 14.03
N PRO A 168 -15.61 -11.68 15.20
CA PRO A 168 -14.15 -11.70 15.29
C PRO A 168 -13.50 -12.94 14.68
N ARG A 169 -14.21 -14.08 14.66
CA ARG A 169 -13.72 -15.33 14.05
C ARG A 169 -13.50 -15.22 12.55
N ASN A 170 -14.10 -14.22 11.90
CA ASN A 170 -13.96 -13.98 10.48
C ASN A 170 -12.87 -12.95 10.16
N VAL A 171 -12.09 -12.52 11.15
CA VAL A 171 -10.92 -11.67 10.97
C VAL A 171 -9.72 -12.56 10.64
N LEU A 172 -9.18 -12.37 9.44
CA LEU A 172 -8.06 -13.15 8.90
C LEU A 172 -6.69 -12.51 9.15
N LEU A 173 -6.64 -11.40 9.88
CA LEU A 173 -5.44 -10.60 10.05
C LEU A 173 -5.03 -10.53 11.52
N SER A 174 -3.72 -10.67 11.75
CA SER A 174 -3.11 -10.38 13.04
C SER A 174 -3.11 -8.87 13.34
N LEU A 175 -2.64 -8.50 14.54
CA LEU A 175 -2.25 -7.13 14.82
C LEU A 175 -1.22 -6.65 13.80
N PRO A 176 -1.26 -5.36 13.40
CA PRO A 176 -0.40 -4.84 12.35
C PRO A 176 0.98 -4.47 12.86
N TRP A 177 1.97 -4.60 11.99
CA TRP A 177 3.20 -3.83 12.05
C TRP A 177 3.14 -2.72 10.98
N ILE A 178 3.38 -1.48 11.38
CA ILE A 178 3.29 -0.31 10.51
C ILE A 178 4.69 0.21 10.19
N GLU A 179 4.99 0.36 8.91
CA GLU A 179 6.21 0.97 8.42
C GLU A 179 5.90 2.03 7.36
N GLY A 180 6.19 3.27 7.67
CA GLY A 180 5.82 4.39 6.80
C GLY A 180 4.30 4.45 6.57
N ARG A 181 3.88 4.24 5.33
CA ARG A 181 2.47 4.18 4.94
C ARG A 181 1.98 2.76 4.62
N MET A 182 2.78 1.77 4.92
CA MET A 182 2.44 0.37 4.73
C MET A 182 2.07 -0.29 6.06
N ALA A 183 1.16 -1.24 6.00
CA ALA A 183 0.82 -2.13 7.10
C ALA A 183 1.13 -3.56 6.71
N TYR A 184 1.64 -4.32 7.67
CA TYR A 184 1.98 -5.72 7.53
C TYR A 184 1.18 -6.53 8.53
N PHE A 185 0.71 -7.70 8.11
CA PHE A 185 -0.12 -8.59 8.92
C PHE A 185 0.30 -10.03 8.69
N ASN A 186 0.13 -10.90 9.68
CA ASN A 186 0.04 -12.34 9.43
C ASN A 186 -1.35 -12.68 8.91
N LEU A 187 -1.42 -13.61 7.98
CA LEU A 187 -2.66 -14.29 7.63
C LEU A 187 -2.96 -15.32 8.74
N LEU A 188 -4.15 -15.23 9.31
CA LEU A 188 -4.65 -16.17 10.31
C LEU A 188 -5.70 -17.09 9.65
N ASP A 189 -5.44 -18.38 9.66
CA ASP A 189 -6.35 -19.38 9.08
C ASP A 189 -7.34 -19.89 10.14
N SER A 190 -8.22 -19.03 10.63
CA SER A 190 -9.14 -19.36 11.72
C SER A 190 -10.62 -19.14 11.39
N THR A 191 -10.95 -18.99 10.11
CA THR A 191 -12.33 -18.63 9.73
C THR A 191 -13.23 -19.84 9.60
N GLY A 192 -14.45 -19.73 10.17
CA GLY A 192 -15.56 -20.63 9.87
C GLY A 192 -16.44 -20.21 8.68
N GLU A 193 -16.16 -19.04 8.06
CA GLU A 193 -16.97 -18.51 6.93
C GLU A 193 -16.74 -19.27 5.62
N PHE A 194 -15.50 -19.73 5.40
CA PHE A 194 -15.15 -20.43 4.16
C PHE A 194 -15.17 -21.94 4.39
N ARG A 195 -16.17 -22.60 3.81
CA ARG A 195 -16.21 -24.06 3.76
C ARG A 195 -15.81 -24.51 2.37
N PHE A 196 -14.65 -25.13 2.28
CA PHE A 196 -14.20 -25.79 1.07
C PHE A 196 -14.57 -27.26 1.16
N ASP A 197 -15.17 -27.81 0.12
CA ASP A 197 -15.64 -29.20 0.07
C ASP A 197 -14.59 -30.21 -0.41
N HIS A 198 -13.34 -29.74 -0.54
CA HIS A 198 -12.19 -30.56 -0.89
C HIS A 198 -10.97 -30.17 -0.06
N ASP A 199 -10.14 -31.17 0.25
CA ASP A 199 -8.85 -30.96 0.85
C ASP A 199 -7.90 -30.32 -0.16
N SER A 200 -7.05 -29.43 0.32
CA SER A 200 -6.00 -28.77 -0.49
C SER A 200 -4.69 -28.86 0.28
N ASP A 201 -3.60 -29.05 -0.41
CA ASP A 201 -2.23 -29.03 0.11
C ASP A 201 -1.68 -27.60 0.28
N HIS A 202 -2.42 -26.61 -0.25
CA HIS A 202 -2.06 -25.19 -0.20
C HIS A 202 -3.25 -24.35 0.31
N LEU A 203 -3.03 -23.09 0.64
CA LEU A 203 -4.07 -22.15 1.03
C LEU A 203 -5.03 -21.90 -0.13
N GLN A 204 -6.31 -21.97 0.17
CA GLN A 204 -7.35 -21.73 -0.83
C GLN A 204 -7.32 -20.28 -1.33
N GLY A 205 -7.37 -20.11 -2.64
CA GLY A 205 -7.30 -18.78 -3.27
C GLY A 205 -8.37 -17.80 -2.75
N MET A 206 -9.58 -18.28 -2.46
CA MET A 206 -10.65 -17.44 -1.91
C MET A 206 -10.34 -16.92 -0.51
N LEU A 207 -9.65 -17.71 0.33
CA LEU A 207 -9.20 -17.27 1.64
C LEU A 207 -8.16 -16.14 1.49
N VAL A 208 -7.22 -16.33 0.57
CA VAL A 208 -6.18 -15.32 0.27
C VAL A 208 -6.80 -14.04 -0.27
N LEU A 209 -7.80 -14.14 -1.17
CA LEU A 209 -8.55 -12.98 -1.68
C LEU A 209 -9.23 -12.22 -0.56
N GLU A 210 -9.93 -12.91 0.34
CA GLU A 210 -10.62 -12.27 1.47
C GLU A 210 -9.62 -11.61 2.43
N ALA A 211 -8.50 -12.28 2.72
CA ALA A 211 -7.46 -11.70 3.57
C ALA A 211 -6.85 -10.41 2.96
N MET A 212 -6.56 -10.41 1.65
CA MET A 212 -6.10 -9.20 0.96
C MET A 212 -7.17 -8.09 0.96
N ARG A 213 -8.47 -8.45 0.81
CA ARG A 213 -9.56 -7.48 0.93
C ARG A 213 -9.60 -6.87 2.33
N GLN A 214 -9.49 -7.68 3.38
CA GLN A 214 -9.42 -7.20 4.76
C GLN A 214 -8.19 -6.30 4.98
N ALA A 215 -7.02 -6.68 4.46
CA ALA A 215 -5.81 -5.88 4.56
C ALA A 215 -5.94 -4.52 3.86
N GLY A 216 -6.59 -4.47 2.70
CA GLY A 216 -6.89 -3.23 1.99
C GLY A 216 -7.82 -2.30 2.79
N ILE A 217 -8.83 -2.86 3.46
CA ILE A 217 -9.71 -2.10 4.37
C ILE A 217 -8.91 -1.61 5.58
N ALA A 218 -8.21 -2.51 6.25
CA ALA A 218 -7.45 -2.22 7.45
C ALA A 218 -6.42 -1.10 7.23
N VAL A 219 -5.62 -1.18 6.17
CA VAL A 219 -4.59 -0.16 5.88
C VAL A 219 -5.22 1.20 5.58
N THR A 220 -6.44 1.24 5.02
CA THR A 220 -7.17 2.48 4.77
C THR A 220 -7.59 3.15 6.09
N HIS A 221 -7.99 2.38 7.11
CA HIS A 221 -8.22 2.90 8.45
C HIS A 221 -6.92 3.31 9.16
N LEU A 222 -5.92 2.44 9.15
CA LEU A 222 -4.69 2.59 9.93
C LEU A 222 -3.78 3.72 9.42
N THR A 223 -3.40 3.69 8.15
CA THR A 223 -2.45 4.67 7.57
C THR A 223 -3.15 5.77 6.80
N GLY A 224 -4.33 5.50 6.22
CA GLY A 224 -5.18 6.48 5.55
C GLY A 224 -6.01 7.34 6.51
N ARG A 225 -6.14 6.92 7.77
CA ARG A 225 -6.92 7.57 8.82
C ARG A 225 -8.41 7.67 8.50
N LEU A 226 -8.98 6.63 7.87
CA LEU A 226 -10.41 6.54 7.70
C LEU A 226 -11.07 6.43 9.08
N PRO A 227 -12.07 7.27 9.44
CA PRO A 227 -12.80 7.15 10.69
C PRO A 227 -13.45 5.77 10.87
N GLU A 228 -13.68 5.32 12.11
CA GLU A 228 -14.38 4.06 12.37
C GLU A 228 -15.79 3.99 11.76
N SER A 229 -16.48 5.15 11.67
CA SER A 229 -17.77 5.25 10.98
C SER A 229 -17.66 5.19 9.46
N GLY A 230 -16.44 5.26 8.92
CA GLY A 230 -16.21 5.22 7.49
C GLY A 230 -16.42 3.84 6.89
N THR A 231 -16.66 3.82 5.59
CA THR A 231 -16.85 2.57 4.84
C THR A 231 -16.33 2.70 3.41
N MET A 232 -16.30 1.59 2.69
CA MET A 232 -15.89 1.61 1.30
C MET A 232 -16.72 0.67 0.43
N ALA A 233 -16.90 1.06 -0.82
CA ALA A 233 -17.54 0.26 -1.86
C ALA A 233 -16.49 -0.17 -2.89
N LEU A 234 -16.20 -1.45 -2.94
CA LEU A 234 -15.27 -2.03 -3.90
C LEU A 234 -15.83 -1.90 -5.32
N ARG A 235 -15.03 -1.40 -6.26
CA ARG A 235 -15.37 -1.28 -7.69
C ARG A 235 -14.64 -2.29 -8.55
N ARG A 236 -13.36 -2.55 -8.22
CA ARG A 236 -12.51 -3.45 -8.99
C ARG A 236 -11.60 -4.20 -8.05
N TYR A 237 -11.40 -5.48 -8.33
CA TYR A 237 -10.48 -6.34 -7.62
C TYR A 237 -9.72 -7.16 -8.67
N CYS A 238 -8.45 -6.86 -8.84
CA CYS A 238 -7.55 -7.59 -9.73
C CYS A 238 -6.50 -8.29 -8.89
N THR A 239 -6.29 -9.58 -9.12
CA THR A 239 -5.32 -10.38 -8.38
C THR A 239 -4.49 -11.21 -9.33
N ASP A 240 -3.20 -11.24 -9.08
CA ASP A 240 -2.22 -12.10 -9.73
C ASP A 240 -1.69 -13.08 -8.68
N PHE A 241 -1.86 -14.39 -8.90
CA PHE A 241 -1.21 -15.43 -8.12
C PHE A 241 0.09 -15.82 -8.82
N VAL A 242 1.21 -15.64 -8.15
CA VAL A 242 2.56 -15.86 -8.70
C VAL A 242 3.07 -17.25 -8.35
N SER A 243 2.73 -17.75 -7.16
CA SER A 243 3.07 -19.10 -6.69
C SER A 243 2.03 -19.63 -5.71
N TYR A 244 2.09 -20.93 -5.45
CA TYR A 244 1.33 -21.56 -4.38
C TYR A 244 1.74 -20.98 -3.02
N ILE A 245 0.80 -21.01 -2.08
CA ILE A 245 1.00 -20.59 -0.70
C ILE A 245 0.75 -21.82 0.17
N GLU A 246 1.81 -22.34 0.79
CA GLU A 246 1.75 -23.56 1.58
C GLU A 246 0.91 -23.39 2.83
N LYS A 247 0.14 -24.43 3.18
CA LYS A 247 -0.52 -24.52 4.49
C LYS A 247 0.53 -24.70 5.60
N ASN A 248 0.14 -24.34 6.80
CA ASN A 248 0.96 -24.53 8.02
C ASN A 248 2.32 -23.84 8.00
N ALA A 249 2.44 -22.77 7.25
CA ALA A 249 3.61 -21.91 7.21
C ALA A 249 3.20 -20.44 7.31
N PRO A 250 4.00 -19.59 7.95
CA PRO A 250 3.70 -18.18 8.11
C PRO A 250 3.49 -17.47 6.77
N VAL A 251 2.44 -16.68 6.70
CA VAL A 251 2.10 -15.87 5.52
C VAL A 251 1.98 -14.42 5.96
N ILE A 252 2.75 -13.53 5.33
CA ILE A 252 2.72 -12.10 5.60
C ILE A 252 1.99 -11.39 4.48
N ILE A 253 1.07 -10.50 4.84
CA ILE A 253 0.38 -9.60 3.91
C ILE A 253 0.89 -8.19 4.14
N ARG A 254 1.47 -7.58 3.10
CA ARG A 254 1.83 -6.17 3.06
C ARG A 254 0.74 -5.41 2.32
N ALA A 255 0.24 -4.32 2.89
CA ALA A 255 -0.80 -3.51 2.29
C ALA A 255 -0.46 -2.02 2.32
N TYR A 256 -0.87 -1.31 1.26
CA TYR A 256 -0.82 0.13 1.13
C TYR A 256 -2.19 0.64 0.66
N SER A 257 -2.60 1.84 1.11
CA SER A 257 -3.78 2.54 0.59
C SER A 257 -3.41 3.95 0.12
N SER A 258 -3.94 4.34 -1.04
CA SER A 258 -3.82 5.72 -1.55
C SER A 258 -4.73 6.69 -0.80
N TYR A 259 -5.71 6.19 -0.05
CA TYR A 259 -6.63 7.03 0.72
C TYR A 259 -5.88 7.86 1.75
N ALA A 260 -6.29 9.11 1.87
CA ALA A 260 -5.85 9.99 2.94
C ALA A 260 -7.03 10.84 3.35
N HIS A 261 -7.42 10.72 4.63
CA HIS A 261 -8.54 11.49 5.17
C HIS A 261 -8.31 12.99 5.01
N ALA A 262 -9.31 13.69 4.49
CA ALA A 262 -9.34 15.13 4.37
C ALA A 262 -10.68 15.66 4.92
N GLU A 263 -10.63 16.68 5.76
CA GLU A 263 -11.83 17.30 6.32
C GLU A 263 -12.74 17.85 5.21
N GLY A 264 -14.04 17.61 5.34
CA GLY A 264 -15.04 18.07 4.37
C GLY A 264 -15.13 17.25 3.08
N VAL A 265 -14.34 16.17 2.93
CA VAL A 265 -14.44 15.24 1.81
C VAL A 265 -15.22 14.01 2.25
N ASP A 266 -16.48 13.94 1.80
CA ASP A 266 -17.39 12.83 2.16
C ASP A 266 -17.15 11.57 1.37
N GLU A 267 -16.69 11.69 0.12
CA GLU A 267 -16.48 10.57 -0.83
C GLU A 267 -15.20 10.79 -1.62
N GLN A 268 -14.35 9.76 -1.69
CA GLN A 268 -13.09 9.78 -2.43
C GLN A 268 -12.86 8.47 -3.16
N GLU A 269 -12.47 8.53 -4.44
CA GLU A 269 -11.93 7.36 -5.13
C GLU A 269 -10.54 7.05 -4.58
N SER A 270 -10.30 5.78 -4.29
CA SER A 270 -9.04 5.31 -3.74
C SER A 270 -8.73 3.90 -4.21
N TYR A 271 -7.47 3.52 -4.07
CA TYR A 271 -7.04 2.15 -4.31
C TYR A 271 -6.20 1.64 -3.15
N ALA A 272 -6.17 0.31 -3.01
CA ALA A 272 -5.21 -0.39 -2.17
C ALA A 272 -4.40 -1.37 -3.01
N VAL A 273 -3.15 -1.57 -2.63
CA VAL A 273 -2.28 -2.63 -3.16
C VAL A 273 -1.94 -3.56 -2.00
N CYS A 274 -2.19 -4.84 -2.20
CA CYS A 274 -1.89 -5.88 -1.22
C CYS A 274 -0.95 -6.91 -1.85
N GLN A 275 0.06 -7.33 -1.10
CA GLN A 275 1.05 -8.31 -1.52
C GLN A 275 1.17 -9.39 -0.45
N VAL A 276 1.19 -10.64 -0.87
CA VAL A 276 1.27 -11.81 0.00
C VAL A 276 2.63 -12.45 -0.16
N PHE A 277 3.30 -12.67 0.96
CA PHE A 277 4.65 -13.24 1.01
C PHE A 277 4.67 -14.50 1.86
N GLN A 278 5.45 -15.46 1.41
CA GLN A 278 5.86 -16.62 2.19
C GLN A 278 7.35 -16.84 2.03
N TRP A 279 8.08 -17.02 3.14
CA TRP A 279 9.55 -17.12 3.17
C TRP A 279 10.27 -16.00 2.41
N GLY A 280 9.76 -14.77 2.50
CA GLY A 280 10.32 -13.61 1.82
C GLY A 280 10.03 -13.51 0.32
N LYS A 281 9.31 -14.49 -0.27
CA LYS A 281 8.96 -14.49 -1.69
C LYS A 281 7.54 -13.97 -1.90
N LEU A 282 7.35 -13.15 -2.91
CA LEU A 282 6.02 -12.70 -3.34
C LEU A 282 5.26 -13.89 -3.95
N CYS A 283 4.09 -14.21 -3.37
CA CYS A 283 3.23 -15.30 -3.81
C CYS A 283 1.97 -14.82 -4.51
N ALA A 284 1.41 -13.69 -4.07
CA ALA A 284 0.25 -13.09 -4.71
C ALA A 284 0.28 -11.56 -4.57
N GLN A 285 -0.36 -10.87 -5.49
CA GLN A 285 -0.52 -9.42 -5.47
C GLN A 285 -1.93 -9.04 -5.91
N ALA A 286 -2.54 -8.08 -5.22
CA ALA A 286 -3.85 -7.56 -5.57
C ALA A 286 -3.88 -6.04 -5.65
N ARG A 287 -4.74 -5.52 -6.52
CA ARG A 287 -5.09 -4.11 -6.67
C ARG A 287 -6.60 -3.98 -6.49
N LEU A 288 -7.00 -3.22 -5.49
CA LEU A 288 -8.39 -3.00 -5.12
C LEU A 288 -8.73 -1.53 -5.35
N ASN A 289 -9.65 -1.22 -6.25
CA ASN A 289 -10.17 0.13 -6.43
C ASN A 289 -11.52 0.25 -5.73
N ALA A 290 -11.70 1.27 -4.95
CA ALA A 290 -12.89 1.49 -4.15
C ALA A 290 -13.29 2.96 -4.11
N VAL A 291 -14.55 3.20 -3.78
CA VAL A 291 -15.01 4.50 -3.31
C VAL A 291 -15.06 4.43 -1.79
N VAL A 292 -14.34 5.32 -1.13
CA VAL A 292 -14.25 5.43 0.31
C VAL A 292 -15.18 6.56 0.76
N PHE A 293 -15.98 6.28 1.76
CA PHE A 293 -16.90 7.24 2.40
C PHE A 293 -16.41 7.51 3.81
N SER A 294 -16.25 8.78 4.17
CA SER A 294 -15.78 9.19 5.49
C SER A 294 -16.79 8.83 6.60
N ASP A 295 -18.05 8.61 6.23
CA ASP A 295 -19.13 8.18 7.11
C ASP A 295 -20.09 7.20 6.41
N ILE A 296 -20.58 6.22 7.18
CA ILE A 296 -21.53 5.20 6.71
C ILE A 296 -22.86 5.82 6.26
N GLU A 297 -23.31 6.91 6.84
CA GLU A 297 -24.56 7.59 6.46
C GLU A 297 -24.51 8.09 5.01
N LYS A 298 -23.37 8.62 4.59
CA LYS A 298 -23.15 9.06 3.21
C LYS A 298 -23.24 7.89 2.21
N TYR A 299 -22.70 6.75 2.59
CA TYR A 299 -22.84 5.52 1.81
C TYR A 299 -24.29 5.05 1.74
N VAL A 300 -25.02 5.05 2.88
CA VAL A 300 -26.43 4.64 2.94
C VAL A 300 -27.30 5.51 2.05
N ASP A 301 -27.14 6.83 2.10
CA ASP A 301 -27.85 7.77 1.23
C ASP A 301 -27.63 7.46 -0.26
N LYS A 302 -26.40 7.18 -0.64
CA LYS A 302 -26.06 6.78 -2.02
C LYS A 302 -26.72 5.45 -2.39
N ARG A 303 -26.73 4.48 -1.47
CA ARG A 303 -27.39 3.17 -1.67
C ARG A 303 -28.90 3.33 -1.87
N ILE A 304 -29.56 4.14 -1.06
CA ILE A 304 -31.01 4.40 -1.18
C ILE A 304 -31.33 4.98 -2.57
N ARG A 305 -30.55 5.93 -3.05
CA ARG A 305 -30.74 6.48 -4.42
C ARG A 305 -30.58 5.40 -5.49
N THR A 306 -29.54 4.56 -5.38
CA THR A 306 -29.28 3.44 -6.30
C THR A 306 -30.42 2.42 -6.26
N GLU A 307 -30.92 2.07 -5.07
CA GLU A 307 -32.01 1.12 -4.89
C GLU A 307 -33.31 1.60 -5.54
N ARG A 308 -33.63 2.89 -5.50
CA ARG A 308 -34.78 3.44 -6.23
C ARG A 308 -34.66 3.22 -7.74
N VAL A 309 -33.49 3.35 -8.31
CA VAL A 309 -33.21 3.08 -9.73
C VAL A 309 -33.38 1.60 -10.04
N LEU A 310 -32.78 0.73 -9.22
CA LEU A 310 -32.88 -0.73 -9.36
C LEU A 310 -34.31 -1.22 -9.21
N SER A 311 -35.10 -0.68 -8.27
CA SER A 311 -36.50 -1.02 -8.08
C SER A 311 -37.37 -0.64 -9.28
N ARG A 312 -37.05 0.46 -9.98
CA ARG A 312 -37.70 0.83 -11.24
C ARG A 312 -37.33 -0.19 -12.33
N GLY A 313 -36.07 -0.53 -12.48
CA GLY A 313 -35.59 -1.53 -13.45
C GLY A 313 -36.22 -2.91 -13.22
N ARG A 314 -36.31 -3.34 -11.96
CA ARG A 314 -36.99 -4.59 -11.58
C ARG A 314 -38.44 -4.61 -12.01
N ARG A 315 -39.20 -3.53 -11.74
CA ARG A 315 -40.62 -3.44 -12.18
C ARG A 315 -40.76 -3.54 -13.70
N GLN A 316 -39.88 -2.84 -14.44
CA GLN A 316 -39.89 -2.90 -15.91
C GLN A 316 -39.56 -4.30 -16.43
N TYR A 317 -38.60 -4.98 -15.81
CA TYR A 317 -38.23 -6.35 -16.16
C TYR A 317 -39.39 -7.35 -15.89
N LEU A 318 -40.03 -7.25 -14.73
CA LEU A 318 -41.16 -8.12 -14.36
C LEU A 318 -42.35 -7.88 -15.31
N ALA A 319 -42.67 -6.63 -15.65
CA ALA A 319 -43.74 -6.32 -16.61
C ALA A 319 -43.46 -6.91 -18.02
N LYS A 320 -42.19 -6.93 -18.45
CA LYS A 320 -41.83 -7.61 -19.70
C LYS A 320 -41.97 -9.12 -19.63
N LEU A 321 -41.61 -9.75 -18.50
CA LEU A 321 -41.78 -11.19 -18.29
C LEU A 321 -43.26 -11.60 -18.33
N ASP A 322 -44.12 -10.82 -17.69
CA ASP A 322 -45.56 -11.10 -17.66
C ASP A 322 -46.17 -10.95 -19.08
N GLY A 323 -45.72 -9.96 -19.86
CA GLY A 323 -46.12 -9.80 -21.26
C GLY A 323 -45.71 -10.99 -22.13
N ILE A 324 -44.52 -11.55 -21.93
CA ILE A 324 -44.05 -12.73 -22.69
C ILE A 324 -44.87 -13.98 -22.31
N LYS A 325 -45.16 -14.17 -21.03
CA LYS A 325 -45.98 -15.30 -20.55
C LYS A 325 -47.39 -15.27 -21.08
N SER A 326 -47.99 -14.06 -21.20
CA SER A 326 -49.33 -13.93 -21.73
C SER A 326 -49.40 -14.21 -23.25
N GLN A 327 -48.38 -13.91 -24.01
CA GLN A 327 -48.30 -14.21 -25.46
C GLN A 327 -48.02 -15.69 -25.76
N GLY A 328 -47.22 -16.37 -24.92
CA GLY A 328 -46.91 -17.80 -25.08
C GLY A 328 -48.01 -18.74 -24.63
N GLY A 329 -49.03 -18.24 -23.92
CA GLY A 329 -50.22 -19.03 -23.49
C GLY A 329 -51.32 -19.13 -24.55
N GLU A 330 -51.31 -18.27 -25.58
CA GLU A 330 -52.33 -18.31 -26.62
C GLU A 330 -51.95 -19.21 -27.83
N GLU A 331 -50.72 -19.68 -27.93
CA GLU A 331 -50.28 -20.58 -29.04
C GLU A 331 -50.46 -22.09 -28.76
N ASN A 332 -50.90 -22.48 -27.58
CA ASN A 332 -51.07 -23.91 -27.17
C ASN A 332 -52.49 -24.25 -26.72
N GLY A 333 -53.50 -23.57 -27.25
CA GLY A 333 -54.92 -23.87 -27.02
C GLY A 333 -55.61 -24.52 -28.26
#